data_4c681afa484f407969f21de9816bc029
#
_entry.id   4c681afa484f407969f21de9816bc029
#
_cell.length_a   1.000
_cell.length_b   1.000
_cell.length_c   1.000
_cell.angle_alpha   90.00
_cell.angle_beta   90.00
_cell.angle_gamma   90.00
#
_symmetry.space_group_name_H-M   'P 1'
#
loop_
_entity.id
_entity.type
_entity.pdbx_description
1 polymer ?
#
loop_
_entity_poly.entity_id
_entity_poly.type
_entity_poly.pdbx_seq_one_letter_code
_entity_poly.pdbx_strand_id
1 'polypeptide(L)'
;VKLLEKQKCCGVALLANGLAKQAEKAAETNLDSIRKASSKVLTTSSSCTLTLKEEYNNILGKDTSDIQDKVELAVKWLFDKIDRSEIRLAFKKDFQMKAVYHTPCHMQKLGQQFYSIELMKLIPGLKLTILEQKCCGISGTFGFKKEYYELSQKIGKPLFDSILEARPQAVITDCETCKWQIEGATRLPVFNPISILAQSLDFNKTKELNENK
;
A
#
# COMPACT_ATOMS: atom_id res chain seq x y z
N VAL A 1 12.85 13.02 4.15
CA VAL A 1 12.42 12.19 3.01
C VAL A 1 12.89 12.84 1.72
N LYS A 2 13.48 12.07 0.81
CA LYS A 2 13.83 12.50 -0.56
C LYS A 2 13.11 11.59 -1.54
N LEU A 3 12.67 12.15 -2.66
CA LEU A 3 12.16 11.35 -3.77
C LEU A 3 13.34 10.77 -4.55
N LEU A 4 13.18 9.55 -5.09
CA LEU A 4 14.17 8.98 -5.99
C LEU A 4 14.21 9.80 -7.29
N GLU A 5 15.41 10.15 -7.70
CA GLU A 5 15.61 10.77 -9.01
C GLU A 5 15.29 9.77 -10.13
N LYS A 6 14.66 10.25 -11.19
CA LYS A 6 14.34 9.46 -12.39
C LYS A 6 13.48 8.21 -12.17
N GLN A 7 12.81 8.07 -11.00
CA GLN A 7 11.92 6.94 -10.76
C GLN A 7 10.82 6.86 -11.84
N LYS A 8 10.47 5.63 -12.19
CA LYS A 8 9.36 5.28 -13.09
C LYS A 8 8.28 4.51 -12.31
N CYS A 9 7.11 4.35 -12.91
CA CYS A 9 6.14 3.37 -12.40
C CYS A 9 6.83 2.02 -12.21
N CYS A 10 6.45 1.26 -11.16
CA CYS A 10 7.01 -0.08 -10.93
C CYS A 10 6.76 -1.08 -12.08
N GLY A 11 5.80 -0.79 -12.96
CA GLY A 11 5.52 -1.61 -14.12
C GLY A 11 4.49 -2.72 -13.89
N VAL A 12 3.92 -2.87 -12.69
CA VAL A 12 2.92 -3.92 -12.41
C VAL A 12 1.75 -3.88 -13.39
N ALA A 13 1.30 -2.69 -13.78
CA ALA A 13 0.23 -2.52 -14.77
C ALA A 13 0.64 -3.05 -16.17
N LEU A 14 1.89 -2.85 -16.56
CA LEU A 14 2.44 -3.37 -17.81
C LEU A 14 2.54 -4.90 -17.77
N LEU A 15 3.06 -5.44 -16.66
CA LEU A 15 3.17 -6.90 -16.45
C LEU A 15 1.79 -7.56 -16.48
N ALA A 16 0.79 -7.02 -15.79
CA ALA A 16 -0.57 -7.53 -15.78
C ALA A 16 -1.23 -7.52 -17.19
N ASN A 17 -0.72 -6.71 -18.10
CA ASN A 17 -1.20 -6.63 -19.49
C ASN A 17 -0.29 -7.33 -20.51
N GLY A 18 0.69 -8.12 -20.06
CA GLY A 18 1.61 -8.87 -20.94
C GLY A 18 2.64 -8.00 -21.66
N LEU A 19 2.84 -6.75 -21.22
CA LEU A 19 3.76 -5.79 -21.82
C LEU A 19 5.15 -5.83 -21.16
N ALA A 20 5.74 -7.03 -21.06
CA ALA A 20 6.99 -7.27 -20.32
C ALA A 20 8.16 -6.41 -20.83
N LYS A 21 8.32 -6.24 -22.16
CA LYS A 21 9.39 -5.40 -22.72
C LYS A 21 9.31 -3.92 -22.30
N GLN A 22 8.10 -3.38 -22.15
CA GLN A 22 7.90 -2.02 -21.66
C GLN A 22 8.17 -1.92 -20.15
N ALA A 23 7.76 -2.93 -19.39
CA ALA A 23 8.05 -3.06 -17.96
C ALA A 23 9.55 -3.15 -17.69
N GLU A 24 10.29 -3.86 -18.53
CA GLU A 24 11.74 -4.03 -18.42
C GLU A 24 12.51 -2.70 -18.44
N LYS A 25 12.16 -1.78 -19.36
CA LYS A 25 12.76 -0.42 -19.40
C LYS A 25 12.53 0.37 -18.11
N ALA A 26 11.33 0.26 -17.55
CA ALA A 26 11.02 0.90 -16.27
C ALA A 26 11.80 0.25 -15.12
N ALA A 27 11.90 -1.09 -15.13
CA ALA A 27 12.65 -1.86 -14.14
C ALA A 27 14.12 -1.47 -14.10
N GLU A 28 14.80 -1.39 -15.24
CA GLU A 28 16.21 -0.98 -15.34
C GLU A 28 16.43 0.40 -14.73
N THR A 29 15.56 1.37 -15.07
CA THR A 29 15.66 2.73 -14.52
C THR A 29 15.45 2.74 -13.00
N ASN A 30 14.46 1.99 -12.51
CA ASN A 30 14.17 1.92 -11.08
C ASN A 30 15.28 1.21 -10.31
N LEU A 31 15.79 0.08 -10.81
CA LEU A 31 16.90 -0.65 -10.19
C LEU A 31 18.14 0.24 -10.07
N ASP A 32 18.52 0.95 -11.15
CA ASP A 32 19.65 1.88 -11.13
C ASP A 32 19.46 2.99 -10.09
N SER A 33 18.25 3.58 -10.00
CA SER A 33 17.94 4.63 -9.03
C SER A 33 17.95 4.10 -7.59
N ILE A 34 17.42 2.89 -7.35
CA ILE A 34 17.41 2.24 -6.03
C ILE A 34 18.85 1.90 -5.61
N ARG A 35 19.66 1.37 -6.49
CA ARG A 35 21.07 1.03 -6.22
C ARG A 35 21.87 2.25 -5.78
N LYS A 36 21.64 3.40 -6.41
CA LYS A 36 22.31 4.68 -6.09
C LYS A 36 21.80 5.34 -4.81
N ALA A 37 20.63 4.96 -4.29
CA ALA A 37 20.12 5.55 -3.07
C ALA A 37 21.02 5.20 -1.86
N SER A 38 21.35 6.18 -1.03
CA SER A 38 22.21 6.02 0.14
C SER A 38 21.48 5.45 1.37
N SER A 39 20.16 5.36 1.33
CA SER A 39 19.31 4.94 2.45
C SER A 39 18.21 3.97 1.97
N LYS A 40 17.39 3.49 2.91
CA LYS A 40 16.20 2.70 2.60
C LYS A 40 15.31 3.43 1.58
N VAL A 41 14.77 2.68 0.65
CA VAL A 41 13.76 3.14 -0.33
C VAL A 41 12.41 2.64 0.12
N LEU A 42 11.56 3.57 0.53
CA LEU A 42 10.24 3.27 1.05
C LEU A 42 9.20 3.33 -0.05
N THR A 43 8.35 2.33 -0.09
CA THR A 43 7.18 2.26 -0.98
C THR A 43 5.90 2.35 -0.17
N THR A 44 4.88 3.03 -0.67
CA THR A 44 3.58 3.16 0.00
C THR A 44 2.54 2.15 -0.50
N SER A 45 2.87 1.39 -1.55
CA SER A 45 1.96 0.42 -2.16
C SER A 45 2.55 -0.98 -2.12
N SER A 46 1.75 -1.95 -1.65
CA SER A 46 2.11 -3.37 -1.63
C SER A 46 2.41 -3.92 -3.04
N SER A 47 1.68 -3.45 -4.05
CA SER A 47 1.92 -3.85 -5.44
C SER A 47 3.29 -3.39 -5.94
N CYS A 48 3.67 -2.14 -5.65
CA CYS A 48 5.01 -1.65 -6.03
C CYS A 48 6.11 -2.41 -5.28
N THR A 49 5.93 -2.66 -3.98
CA THR A 49 6.91 -3.41 -3.19
C THR A 49 7.14 -4.81 -3.76
N LEU A 50 6.05 -5.54 -4.01
CA LEU A 50 6.13 -6.88 -4.57
C LEU A 50 6.81 -6.88 -5.93
N THR A 51 6.43 -5.96 -6.81
CA THR A 51 7.01 -5.86 -8.16
C THR A 51 8.51 -5.58 -8.11
N LEU A 52 8.94 -4.63 -7.29
CA LEU A 52 10.36 -4.28 -7.14
C LEU A 52 11.19 -5.42 -6.54
N LYS A 53 10.66 -6.13 -5.55
CA LYS A 53 11.39 -7.16 -4.81
C LYS A 53 11.38 -8.52 -5.52
N GLU A 54 10.26 -8.90 -6.11
CA GLU A 54 10.05 -10.26 -6.60
C GLU A 54 9.78 -10.32 -8.10
N GLU A 55 8.84 -9.52 -8.63
CA GLU A 55 8.40 -9.68 -10.01
C GLU A 55 9.45 -9.27 -11.03
N TYR A 56 10.31 -8.31 -10.71
CA TYR A 56 11.45 -7.97 -11.57
C TYR A 56 12.40 -9.16 -11.76
N ASN A 57 12.60 -9.97 -10.71
CA ASN A 57 13.37 -11.20 -10.84
C ASN A 57 12.55 -12.30 -11.52
N ASN A 58 11.37 -12.61 -10.98
CA ASN A 58 10.60 -13.79 -11.36
C ASN A 58 10.01 -13.69 -12.78
N ILE A 59 9.66 -12.48 -13.25
CA ILE A 59 8.99 -12.27 -14.53
C ILE A 59 9.94 -11.68 -15.58
N LEU A 60 10.80 -10.74 -15.18
CA LEU A 60 11.70 -10.03 -16.10
C LEU A 60 13.14 -10.59 -16.09
N GLY A 61 13.45 -11.55 -15.23
CA GLY A 61 14.80 -12.11 -15.09
C GLY A 61 15.86 -11.10 -14.61
N LYS A 62 15.45 -10.00 -13.97
CA LYS A 62 16.39 -9.01 -13.44
C LYS A 62 16.80 -9.40 -12.02
N ASP A 63 18.09 -9.44 -11.77
CA ASP A 63 18.58 -9.67 -10.42
C ASP A 63 18.19 -8.53 -9.48
N THR A 64 17.49 -8.87 -8.40
CA THR A 64 17.04 -7.96 -7.35
C THR A 64 17.65 -8.29 -5.98
N SER A 65 18.58 -9.23 -5.91
CA SER A 65 19.17 -9.70 -4.65
C SER A 65 19.83 -8.56 -3.85
N ASP A 66 20.47 -7.63 -4.53
CA ASP A 66 21.18 -6.48 -3.95
C ASP A 66 20.27 -5.36 -3.44
N ILE A 67 18.99 -5.39 -3.79
CA ILE A 67 18.00 -4.39 -3.33
C ILE A 67 16.99 -4.92 -2.32
N GLN A 68 17.01 -6.22 -2.01
CA GLN A 68 16.01 -6.85 -1.12
C GLN A 68 15.91 -6.17 0.24
N ASP A 69 17.04 -5.86 0.86
CA ASP A 69 17.08 -5.16 2.15
C ASP A 69 16.92 -3.65 2.03
N LYS A 70 17.04 -3.12 0.83
CA LYS A 70 16.98 -1.68 0.58
C LYS A 70 15.56 -1.18 0.35
N VAL A 71 14.73 -1.99 -0.31
CA VAL A 71 13.32 -1.68 -0.58
C VAL A 71 12.44 -2.20 0.55
N GLU A 72 11.60 -1.34 1.11
CA GLU A 72 10.73 -1.68 2.22
C GLU A 72 9.38 -0.97 2.13
N LEU A 73 8.31 -1.63 2.61
CA LEU A 73 7.03 -0.96 2.80
C LEU A 73 7.13 0.12 3.88
N ALA A 74 6.62 1.31 3.59
CA ALA A 74 6.63 2.43 4.52
C ALA A 74 5.92 2.10 5.85
N VAL A 75 4.82 1.33 5.79
CA VAL A 75 4.11 0.87 7.00
C VAL A 75 4.97 -0.06 7.85
N LYS A 76 5.73 -0.97 7.23
CA LYS A 76 6.64 -1.85 7.96
C LYS A 76 7.78 -1.05 8.60
N TRP A 77 8.44 -0.22 7.81
CA TRP A 77 9.53 0.64 8.30
C TRP A 77 9.08 1.50 9.50
N LEU A 78 7.89 2.11 9.40
CA LEU A 78 7.37 2.96 10.46
C LEU A 78 7.02 2.15 11.71
N PHE A 79 6.38 0.98 11.53
CA PHE A 79 6.07 0.08 12.63
C PHE A 79 7.34 -0.33 13.37
N ASP A 80 8.36 -0.77 12.67
CA ASP A 80 9.65 -1.17 13.27
C ASP A 80 10.30 -0.02 14.06
N LYS A 81 10.18 1.23 13.58
CA LYS A 81 10.69 2.42 14.28
C LYS A 81 9.91 2.73 15.56
N ILE A 82 8.60 2.54 15.54
CA ILE A 82 7.74 2.74 16.71
C ILE A 82 7.97 1.63 17.74
N ASP A 83 8.02 0.38 17.31
CA ASP A 83 8.24 -0.78 18.18
C ASP A 83 9.57 -0.69 18.93
N ARG A 84 10.63 -0.24 18.25
CA ARG A 84 11.94 0.04 18.87
C ARG A 84 11.99 1.34 19.68
N SER A 85 10.87 2.03 19.86
CA SER A 85 10.79 3.33 20.51
C SER A 85 11.68 4.42 19.88
N GLU A 86 12.06 4.26 18.61
CA GLU A 86 12.85 5.27 17.87
C GLU A 86 11.96 6.45 17.42
N ILE A 87 10.68 6.21 17.22
CA ILE A 87 9.66 7.22 16.90
C ILE A 87 8.50 7.08 17.87
N ARG A 88 8.00 8.19 18.37
CA ARG A 88 6.80 8.30 19.19
C ARG A 88 5.75 9.11 18.45
N LEU A 89 4.50 8.67 18.48
CA LEU A 89 3.39 9.34 17.82
C LEU A 89 2.44 9.96 18.85
N ALA A 90 1.98 11.16 18.56
CA ALA A 90 0.87 11.79 19.26
C ALA A 90 -0.31 11.95 18.32
N PHE A 91 -1.51 11.64 18.80
CA PHE A 91 -2.73 11.66 18.00
C PHE A 91 -3.63 12.83 18.39
N LYS A 92 -4.40 13.34 17.45
CA LYS A 92 -5.45 14.32 17.68
C LYS A 92 -6.54 13.71 18.55
N LYS A 93 -7.00 14.46 19.56
CA LYS A 93 -8.04 14.01 20.50
C LYS A 93 -9.42 13.89 19.86
N ASP A 94 -9.69 14.69 18.83
CA ASP A 94 -10.96 14.80 18.11
C ASP A 94 -11.04 13.92 16.85
N PHE A 95 -9.98 13.18 16.52
CA PHE A 95 -10.02 12.28 15.39
C PHE A 95 -10.96 11.09 15.69
N GLN A 96 -12.01 10.94 14.87
CA GLN A 96 -12.96 9.85 14.96
C GLN A 96 -13.30 9.34 13.57
N MET A 97 -13.15 8.04 13.35
CA MET A 97 -13.48 7.39 12.08
C MET A 97 -13.90 5.93 12.30
N LYS A 98 -14.95 5.51 11.60
CA LYS A 98 -15.30 4.09 11.46
C LYS A 98 -14.81 3.62 10.08
N ALA A 99 -13.86 2.71 10.02
CA ALA A 99 -13.31 2.21 8.77
C ALA A 99 -13.23 0.68 8.72
N VAL A 100 -13.18 0.15 7.51
CA VAL A 100 -12.85 -1.25 7.26
C VAL A 100 -11.47 -1.33 6.60
N TYR A 101 -10.71 -2.38 6.89
CA TYR A 101 -9.44 -2.66 6.25
C TYR A 101 -9.58 -3.83 5.28
N HIS A 102 -9.21 -3.59 4.04
CA HIS A 102 -9.08 -4.59 2.99
C HIS A 102 -7.60 -4.95 2.79
N THR A 103 -7.25 -6.22 2.98
CA THR A 103 -5.91 -6.74 2.69
C THR A 103 -5.78 -7.02 1.20
N PRO A 104 -4.94 -6.28 0.45
CA PRO A 104 -4.68 -6.58 -0.97
C PRO A 104 -3.94 -7.92 -1.15
N CYS A 105 -4.16 -8.60 -2.27
CA CYS A 105 -3.49 -9.87 -2.57
C CYS A 105 -1.95 -9.75 -2.58
N HIS A 106 -1.39 -8.64 -3.06
CA HIS A 106 0.06 -8.40 -3.03
C HIS A 106 0.59 -8.21 -1.61
N MET A 107 -0.20 -7.58 -0.72
CA MET A 107 0.16 -7.46 0.70
C MET A 107 0.20 -8.82 1.39
N GLN A 108 -0.76 -9.68 1.06
CA GLN A 108 -0.78 -11.06 1.55
C GLN A 108 0.42 -11.85 1.03
N LYS A 109 0.73 -11.74 -0.26
CA LYS A 109 1.89 -12.42 -0.84
C LYS A 109 3.21 -12.00 -0.18
N LEU A 110 3.33 -10.72 0.20
CA LEU A 110 4.46 -10.22 0.99
C LEU A 110 4.45 -10.69 2.45
N GLY A 111 3.33 -11.22 2.98
CA GLY A 111 3.18 -11.59 4.39
C GLY A 111 3.24 -10.39 5.35
N GLN A 112 2.90 -9.17 4.89
CA GLN A 112 3.18 -7.93 5.62
C GLN A 112 1.92 -7.16 6.07
N GLN A 113 0.71 -7.74 5.94
CA GLN A 113 -0.56 -7.11 6.35
C GLN A 113 -0.61 -6.74 7.83
N PHE A 114 0.11 -7.47 8.68
CA PHE A 114 0.22 -7.21 10.10
C PHE A 114 0.64 -5.76 10.40
N TYR A 115 1.63 -5.23 9.70
CA TYR A 115 2.18 -3.90 9.96
C TYR A 115 1.16 -2.79 9.77
N SER A 116 0.35 -2.84 8.70
CA SER A 116 -0.72 -1.86 8.46
C SER A 116 -1.82 -1.95 9.51
N ILE A 117 -2.22 -3.17 9.87
CA ILE A 117 -3.26 -3.40 10.87
C ILE A 117 -2.82 -2.85 12.23
N GLU A 118 -1.61 -3.17 12.68
CA GLU A 118 -1.11 -2.73 13.99
C GLU A 118 -0.89 -1.21 14.04
N LEU A 119 -0.37 -0.60 12.96
CA LEU A 119 -0.28 0.86 12.88
C LEU A 119 -1.65 1.53 12.99
N MET A 120 -2.67 1.00 12.32
CA MET A 120 -4.02 1.55 12.39
C MET A 120 -4.63 1.40 13.80
N LYS A 121 -4.35 0.31 14.51
CA LYS A 121 -4.80 0.11 15.90
C LYS A 121 -4.20 1.10 16.90
N LEU A 122 -3.08 1.73 16.57
CA LEU A 122 -2.49 2.79 17.42
C LEU A 122 -3.33 4.06 17.45
N ILE A 123 -4.23 4.28 16.49
CA ILE A 123 -5.04 5.49 16.36
C ILE A 123 -6.26 5.40 17.30
N PRO A 124 -6.32 6.18 18.41
CA PRO A 124 -7.32 5.97 19.47
C PRO A 124 -8.78 6.14 19.01
N GLY A 125 -9.02 7.02 18.05
CA GLY A 125 -10.36 7.31 17.54
C GLY A 125 -10.76 6.49 16.30
N LEU A 126 -9.93 5.55 15.84
CA LEU A 126 -10.22 4.71 14.68
C LEU A 126 -10.91 3.42 15.11
N LYS A 127 -12.19 3.27 14.74
CA LYS A 127 -12.93 2.01 14.87
C LYS A 127 -12.70 1.19 13.61
N LEU A 128 -11.71 0.27 13.68
CA LEU A 128 -11.27 -0.55 12.54
C LEU A 128 -11.92 -1.93 12.55
N THR A 129 -12.58 -2.30 11.45
CA THR A 129 -13.01 -3.68 11.17
C THR A 129 -12.11 -4.27 10.09
N ILE A 130 -11.45 -5.38 10.37
CA ILE A 130 -10.63 -6.11 9.39
C ILE A 130 -11.56 -7.04 8.63
N LEU A 131 -11.63 -6.88 7.32
CA LEU A 131 -12.47 -7.71 6.47
C LEU A 131 -11.80 -9.07 6.22
N GLU A 132 -12.65 -10.10 6.06
CA GLU A 132 -12.21 -11.35 5.46
C GLU A 132 -11.59 -11.08 4.10
N GLN A 133 -10.55 -11.83 3.78
CA GLN A 133 -9.82 -11.63 2.53
C GLN A 133 -10.65 -12.05 1.32
N LYS A 134 -10.90 -11.09 0.44
CA LYS A 134 -11.58 -11.25 -0.85
C LYS A 134 -10.86 -10.41 -1.89
N CYS A 135 -10.87 -10.88 -3.14
CA CYS A 135 -10.25 -10.14 -4.24
C CYS A 135 -11.11 -8.92 -4.62
N CYS A 136 -10.47 -7.78 -4.91
CA CYS A 136 -11.16 -6.62 -5.47
C CYS A 136 -11.50 -6.76 -6.96
N GLY A 137 -10.96 -7.78 -7.64
CA GLY A 137 -11.25 -8.09 -9.04
C GLY A 137 -10.39 -7.36 -10.06
N ILE A 138 -9.56 -6.37 -9.67
CA ILE A 138 -8.88 -5.49 -10.61
C ILE A 138 -7.73 -6.14 -11.39
N SER A 139 -6.99 -7.09 -10.78
CA SER A 139 -5.82 -7.74 -11.37
C SER A 139 -4.83 -6.74 -12.03
N GLY A 140 -4.13 -5.96 -11.20
CA GLY A 140 -3.30 -4.85 -11.69
C GLY A 140 -4.16 -3.74 -12.28
N THR A 141 -4.26 -3.66 -13.60
CA THR A 141 -5.14 -2.74 -14.33
C THR A 141 -5.99 -3.45 -15.38
N PHE A 142 -5.93 -4.80 -15.40
CA PHE A 142 -6.64 -5.63 -16.40
C PHE A 142 -8.15 -5.40 -16.35
N GLY A 143 -8.73 -5.33 -15.15
CA GLY A 143 -10.15 -5.11 -14.93
C GLY A 143 -10.66 -3.71 -15.31
N PHE A 144 -9.78 -2.75 -15.64
CA PHE A 144 -10.19 -1.44 -16.17
C PHE A 144 -10.45 -1.47 -17.67
N LYS A 145 -10.04 -2.52 -18.38
CA LYS A 145 -10.35 -2.67 -19.81
C LYS A 145 -11.83 -2.89 -19.98
N LYS A 146 -12.42 -2.25 -21.01
CA LYS A 146 -13.85 -2.30 -21.30
C LYS A 146 -14.36 -3.74 -21.39
N GLU A 147 -13.63 -4.61 -22.07
CA GLU A 147 -13.97 -6.02 -22.31
C GLU A 147 -13.93 -6.90 -21.05
N TYR A 148 -13.21 -6.48 -20.01
CA TYR A 148 -13.05 -7.24 -18.75
C TYR A 148 -13.70 -6.57 -17.55
N TYR A 149 -14.25 -5.37 -17.72
CA TYR A 149 -14.80 -4.58 -16.63
C TYR A 149 -15.90 -5.31 -15.87
N GLU A 150 -16.88 -5.88 -16.59
CA GLU A 150 -17.98 -6.63 -15.97
C GLU A 150 -17.49 -7.86 -15.19
N LEU A 151 -16.53 -8.61 -15.75
CA LEU A 151 -15.92 -9.74 -15.06
C LEU A 151 -15.20 -9.28 -13.79
N SER A 152 -14.44 -8.19 -13.88
CA SER A 152 -13.74 -7.59 -12.76
C SER A 152 -14.70 -7.19 -11.63
N GLN A 153 -15.84 -6.57 -11.96
CA GLN A 153 -16.87 -6.21 -11.00
C GLN A 153 -17.53 -7.45 -10.35
N LYS A 154 -17.80 -8.51 -11.13
CA LYS A 154 -18.33 -9.76 -10.59
C LYS A 154 -17.38 -10.42 -9.59
N ILE A 155 -16.08 -10.45 -9.90
CA ILE A 155 -15.04 -10.98 -8.99
C ILE A 155 -14.95 -10.14 -7.72
N GLY A 156 -15.04 -8.82 -7.83
CA GLY A 156 -14.95 -7.90 -6.69
C GLY A 156 -16.21 -7.86 -5.82
N LYS A 157 -17.37 -8.26 -6.35
CA LYS A 157 -18.66 -8.12 -5.68
C LYS A 157 -18.70 -8.65 -4.24
N PRO A 158 -18.17 -9.85 -3.92
CA PRO A 158 -18.17 -10.33 -2.53
C PRO A 158 -17.42 -9.41 -1.55
N LEU A 159 -16.36 -8.75 -2.01
CA LEU A 159 -15.66 -7.73 -1.21
C LEU A 159 -16.54 -6.48 -1.05
N PHE A 160 -17.12 -5.97 -2.14
CA PHE A 160 -17.94 -4.76 -2.10
C PHE A 160 -19.16 -4.94 -1.21
N ASP A 161 -19.83 -6.09 -1.27
CA ASP A 161 -20.95 -6.43 -0.39
C ASP A 161 -20.52 -6.40 1.09
N SER A 162 -19.38 -7.04 1.43
CA SER A 162 -18.86 -7.05 2.81
C SER A 162 -18.50 -5.64 3.31
N ILE A 163 -17.97 -4.78 2.44
CA ILE A 163 -17.70 -3.37 2.77
C ILE A 163 -19.00 -2.64 3.08
N LEU A 164 -20.00 -2.76 2.23
CA LEU A 164 -21.28 -2.06 2.38
C LEU A 164 -22.08 -2.54 3.58
N GLU A 165 -22.06 -3.85 3.88
CA GLU A 165 -22.67 -4.45 5.09
C GLU A 165 -22.10 -3.90 6.38
N ALA A 166 -20.77 -3.66 6.42
CA ALA A 166 -20.09 -3.08 7.58
C ALA A 166 -20.45 -1.60 7.83
N ARG A 167 -21.06 -0.91 6.86
CA ARG A 167 -21.43 0.52 6.89
C ARG A 167 -20.29 1.40 7.44
N PRO A 168 -19.09 1.40 6.83
CA PRO A 168 -17.99 2.24 7.24
C PRO A 168 -18.13 3.65 6.69
N GLN A 169 -17.38 4.59 7.26
CA GLN A 169 -17.18 5.92 6.69
C GLN A 169 -16.09 5.93 5.62
N ALA A 170 -15.17 4.97 5.70
CA ALA A 170 -14.04 4.84 4.76
C ALA A 170 -13.54 3.40 4.67
N VAL A 171 -12.81 3.11 3.60
CA VAL A 171 -12.04 1.87 3.43
C VAL A 171 -10.56 2.20 3.49
N ILE A 172 -9.76 1.30 4.06
CA ILE A 172 -8.31 1.42 4.14
C ILE A 172 -7.69 0.24 3.38
N THR A 173 -6.71 0.51 2.51
CA THR A 173 -5.99 -0.53 1.76
C THR A 173 -4.61 -0.06 1.32
N ASP A 174 -3.64 -0.99 1.19
CA ASP A 174 -2.25 -0.73 0.79
C ASP A 174 -2.03 -0.87 -0.73
N CYS A 175 -3.06 -0.79 -1.52
CA CYS A 175 -2.96 -0.96 -2.98
C CYS A 175 -3.79 0.08 -3.71
N GLU A 176 -3.13 0.89 -4.54
CA GLU A 176 -3.79 1.99 -5.26
C GLU A 176 -4.82 1.49 -6.28
N THR A 177 -4.56 0.37 -6.96
CA THR A 177 -5.54 -0.17 -7.91
C THR A 177 -6.75 -0.79 -7.22
N CYS A 178 -6.56 -1.44 -6.05
CA CYS A 178 -7.68 -1.85 -5.19
C CYS A 178 -8.48 -0.64 -4.71
N LYS A 179 -7.79 0.45 -4.31
CA LYS A 179 -8.45 1.71 -3.93
C LYS A 179 -9.42 2.17 -5.01
N TRP A 180 -8.95 2.36 -6.24
CA TRP A 180 -9.79 2.85 -7.33
C TRP A 180 -10.96 1.91 -7.66
N GLN A 181 -10.73 0.61 -7.63
CA GLN A 181 -11.76 -0.39 -7.86
C GLN A 181 -12.86 -0.34 -6.79
N ILE A 182 -12.48 -0.24 -5.51
CA ILE A 182 -13.40 -0.16 -4.37
C ILE A 182 -14.15 1.18 -4.39
N GLU A 183 -13.47 2.30 -4.62
CA GLU A 183 -14.09 3.63 -4.75
C GLU A 183 -15.14 3.64 -5.87
N GLY A 184 -14.79 3.08 -7.03
CA GLY A 184 -15.70 2.99 -8.17
C GLY A 184 -16.96 2.18 -7.89
N ALA A 185 -16.82 1.06 -7.16
CA ALA A 185 -17.92 0.14 -6.88
C ALA A 185 -18.80 0.57 -5.69
N THR A 186 -18.18 1.11 -4.62
CA THR A 186 -18.88 1.37 -3.35
C THR A 186 -19.23 2.84 -3.15
N ARG A 187 -18.59 3.74 -3.87
CA ARG A 187 -18.67 5.21 -3.69
C ARG A 187 -18.18 5.70 -2.33
N LEU A 188 -17.53 4.86 -1.55
CA LEU A 188 -16.90 5.23 -0.30
C LEU A 188 -15.48 5.77 -0.55
N PRO A 189 -15.00 6.72 0.26
CA PRO A 189 -13.61 7.15 0.20
C PRO A 189 -12.69 6.00 0.62
N VAL A 190 -11.59 5.81 -0.13
CA VAL A 190 -10.59 4.79 0.18
C VAL A 190 -9.23 5.43 0.40
N PHE A 191 -8.57 5.08 1.48
CA PHE A 191 -7.30 5.66 1.90
C PHE A 191 -6.19 4.62 2.02
N ASN A 192 -4.96 5.06 1.78
CA ASN A 192 -3.78 4.32 2.17
C ASN A 192 -3.57 4.44 3.70
N PRO A 193 -3.08 3.39 4.41
CA PRO A 193 -2.82 3.45 5.84
C PRO A 193 -1.98 4.65 6.29
N ILE A 194 -0.92 4.99 5.54
CA ILE A 194 -0.08 6.16 5.83
C ILE A 194 -0.86 7.48 5.77
N SER A 195 -1.83 7.58 4.86
CA SER A 195 -2.68 8.78 4.75
C SER A 195 -3.61 8.94 5.94
N ILE A 196 -4.20 7.85 6.43
CA ILE A 196 -5.04 7.87 7.64
C ILE A 196 -4.20 8.21 8.87
N LEU A 197 -3.03 7.58 8.99
CA LEU A 197 -2.09 7.90 10.06
C LEU A 197 -1.75 9.39 10.06
N ALA A 198 -1.37 9.94 8.91
CA ALA A 198 -1.04 11.37 8.79
C ALA A 198 -2.20 12.29 9.18
N GLN A 199 -3.44 11.94 8.79
CA GLN A 199 -4.64 12.71 9.17
C GLN A 199 -4.93 12.69 10.67
N SER A 200 -4.61 11.57 11.34
CA SER A 200 -4.85 11.38 12.77
C SER A 200 -3.78 11.98 13.68
N LEU A 201 -2.58 12.29 13.16
CA LEU A 201 -1.45 12.77 13.95
C LEU A 201 -1.61 14.24 14.37
N ASP A 202 -1.28 14.52 15.65
CA ASP A 202 -0.88 15.84 16.12
C ASP A 202 0.61 16.03 15.82
N PHE A 203 0.92 16.67 14.68
CA PHE A 203 2.30 16.82 14.22
C PHE A 203 3.17 17.61 15.17
N ASN A 204 2.63 18.65 15.84
CA ASN A 204 3.41 19.48 16.77
C ASN A 204 3.84 18.65 17.98
N LYS A 205 2.90 17.96 18.62
CA LYS A 205 3.21 17.07 19.74
C LYS A 205 4.09 15.91 19.35
N THR A 206 3.86 15.32 18.16
CA THR A 206 4.71 14.26 17.65
C THR A 206 6.16 14.73 17.49
N LYS A 207 6.36 15.95 17.00
CA LYS A 207 7.69 16.55 16.87
C LYS A 207 8.34 16.75 18.23
N GLU A 208 7.64 17.38 19.18
CA GLU A 208 8.10 17.61 20.56
C GLU A 208 8.52 16.30 21.24
N LEU A 209 7.75 15.21 21.08
CA LEU A 209 8.07 13.90 21.66
C LEU A 209 9.36 13.27 21.10
N ASN A 210 9.82 13.70 19.94
CA ASN A 210 10.99 13.12 19.27
C ASN A 210 12.22 14.04 19.29
N GLU A 211 12.06 15.35 19.55
CA GLU A 211 13.17 16.29 19.71
C GLU A 211 13.79 16.28 21.13
N ASN A 212 13.03 15.86 22.12
CA ASN A 212 13.47 15.78 23.53
C ASN A 212 14.09 14.41 23.90
N LYS A 213 14.73 13.75 22.93
CA LYS A 213 15.49 12.50 23.12
C LYS A 213 17.00 12.81 23.16
#